data_94b86133474c6416b9195f98b351e577
#
_entry.id   94b86133474c6416b9195f98b351e577
#
_cell.length_a   1.000
_cell.length_b   1.000
_cell.length_c   1.000
_cell.angle_alpha   90.00
_cell.angle_beta   90.00
_cell.angle_gamma   90.00
#
_symmetry.space_group_name_H-M   'P 1'
#
loop_
_entity.id
_entity.type
_entity.pdbx_description
1 polymer ?
#
loop_
_entity_poly.entity_id
_entity_poly.type
_entity_poly.pdbx_seq_one_letter_code
_entity_poly.pdbx_strand_id
1 'polypeptide(L)'
;LYTGKNLDGTTVGIAYTGALCSNFFGTGLSEGNGSATFDSLVAAHEIGHNFGAPHDGEDGSACEAEVGDWLMSPRLNGSNTFSQCSIDEMSDDIARASCITALPAVDMRPMLTSGSSVLFGTTSVLTYEIANIGSIDATGVTVDFAIPANLTLDAVSPSQGTCTSTAVSASCDIGDVPGQATRTVDITTTPTALGAGTITATVFADVDDRASNDQEAMQVSVDPAVDLAVTAPAGSTVRIERSTTITATLENLATLDATNVTVSMDIGSSLLATSATWPLGTCSVTPQQVTCQAAQFAASSSTTVSVTASGVSTGSPRINYSLASAEPDLVPTNNSGSVRIEVRDPDDDGGGSTGPLFLLLMSLAAVLRRRR
;
A
#
# COMPACT_ATOMS: atom_id res chain seq x y z
N LEU A 1 25.56 1.62 -17.66
CA LEU A 1 25.77 2.22 -16.34
C LEU A 1 25.17 3.63 -16.31
N TYR A 2 24.27 3.92 -15.35
CA TYR A 2 23.77 5.28 -15.10
C TYR A 2 24.76 6.02 -14.22
N THR A 3 25.19 7.22 -14.64
CA THR A 3 26.23 7.97 -13.93
C THR A 3 25.66 8.96 -12.91
N GLY A 4 24.43 9.42 -13.08
CA GLY A 4 23.88 10.53 -12.31
C GLY A 4 24.66 11.85 -12.44
N LYS A 5 25.52 11.96 -13.46
CA LYS A 5 26.33 13.12 -13.79
C LYS A 5 26.17 13.41 -15.26
N ASN A 6 26.22 14.69 -15.63
CA ASN A 6 26.22 15.09 -17.01
C ASN A 6 27.48 14.63 -17.73
N LEU A 7 27.32 14.09 -18.91
CA LEU A 7 28.39 13.85 -19.85
C LEU A 7 28.79 15.19 -20.53
N ASP A 8 29.89 15.17 -21.29
CA ASP A 8 30.40 16.40 -21.92
C ASP A 8 29.46 16.89 -23.04
N GLY A 9 29.14 18.16 -23.03
CA GLY A 9 28.35 18.84 -24.05
C GLY A 9 26.88 18.44 -24.08
N THR A 10 26.39 17.95 -25.22
CA THR A 10 25.01 17.51 -25.43
C THR A 10 24.86 15.98 -25.41
N THR A 11 25.93 15.26 -25.09
CA THR A 11 25.94 13.79 -25.06
C THR A 11 25.19 13.31 -23.85
N VAL A 12 24.20 12.46 -24.06
CA VAL A 12 23.38 11.86 -22.97
C VAL A 12 23.66 10.36 -22.75
N GLY A 13 24.34 9.74 -23.71
CA GLY A 13 24.78 8.36 -23.65
C GLY A 13 25.97 8.12 -24.58
N ILE A 14 26.66 7.02 -24.36
CA ILE A 14 27.77 6.54 -25.21
C ILE A 14 27.92 5.02 -25.06
N ALA A 15 28.03 4.34 -26.20
CA ALA A 15 28.36 2.92 -26.26
C ALA A 15 29.23 2.61 -27.50
N TYR A 16 29.83 1.42 -27.47
CA TYR A 16 30.53 0.91 -28.65
C TYR A 16 29.55 0.19 -29.57
N THR A 17 29.59 0.49 -30.87
CA THR A 17 28.75 -0.19 -31.86
C THR A 17 29.35 -1.58 -32.20
N GLY A 18 28.47 -2.61 -32.27
CA GLY A 18 28.87 -3.98 -32.60
C GLY A 18 29.77 -4.61 -31.57
N ALA A 19 29.61 -4.26 -30.30
CA ALA A 19 30.45 -4.74 -29.19
C ALA A 19 29.81 -5.90 -28.41
N LEU A 20 28.78 -6.53 -28.95
CA LEU A 20 28.10 -7.68 -28.37
C LEU A 20 29.09 -8.80 -28.05
N CYS A 21 28.97 -9.42 -26.85
CA CYS A 21 29.86 -10.44 -26.32
C CYS A 21 31.32 -9.97 -26.00
N SER A 22 31.62 -8.69 -26.12
CA SER A 22 32.91 -8.15 -25.73
C SER A 22 32.98 -7.93 -24.20
N ASN A 23 33.91 -8.58 -23.50
CA ASN A 23 34.14 -8.36 -22.08
C ASN A 23 34.66 -6.95 -21.73
N PHE A 24 35.17 -6.20 -22.72
CA PHE A 24 35.75 -4.87 -22.53
C PHE A 24 34.89 -3.76 -23.10
N PHE A 25 34.23 -4.00 -24.23
CA PHE A 25 33.53 -2.98 -25.00
C PHE A 25 32.00 -3.15 -25.00
N GLY A 26 31.47 -4.33 -24.58
CA GLY A 26 30.03 -4.61 -24.46
C GLY A 26 29.40 -3.86 -23.29
N THR A 27 29.64 -2.56 -23.20
CA THR A 27 29.15 -1.68 -22.14
C THR A 27 28.66 -0.36 -22.74
N GLY A 28 27.73 0.28 -22.05
CA GLY A 28 27.25 1.62 -22.35
C GLY A 28 27.22 2.48 -21.09
N LEU A 29 27.30 3.77 -21.28
CA LEU A 29 27.18 4.79 -20.26
C LEU A 29 25.97 5.67 -20.59
N SER A 30 25.08 5.86 -19.64
CA SER A 30 23.88 6.69 -19.82
C SER A 30 23.82 7.76 -18.75
N GLU A 31 23.53 8.99 -19.15
CA GLU A 31 23.21 10.08 -18.25
C GLU A 31 21.78 9.89 -17.73
N GLY A 32 21.59 9.82 -16.41
CA GLY A 32 20.29 9.77 -15.79
C GLY A 32 19.81 11.17 -15.40
N ASN A 33 18.58 11.52 -15.75
CA ASN A 33 17.97 12.79 -15.36
C ASN A 33 16.84 12.63 -14.33
N GLY A 34 16.58 11.39 -13.86
CA GLY A 34 15.53 11.05 -12.90
C GLY A 34 14.15 10.86 -13.54
N SER A 35 14.03 10.92 -14.85
CA SER A 35 12.83 10.53 -15.59
C SER A 35 12.97 9.10 -16.09
N ALA A 36 12.16 8.16 -15.55
CA ALA A 36 12.23 6.75 -15.95
C ALA A 36 12.07 6.55 -17.46
N THR A 37 11.21 7.33 -18.12
CA THR A 37 11.02 7.27 -19.57
C THR A 37 12.26 7.73 -20.30
N PHE A 38 12.83 8.88 -19.93
CA PHE A 38 14.05 9.40 -20.57
C PHE A 38 15.20 8.41 -20.35
N ASP A 39 15.45 8.01 -19.12
CA ASP A 39 16.55 7.13 -18.75
C ASP A 39 16.46 5.77 -19.47
N SER A 40 15.25 5.22 -19.65
CA SER A 40 15.04 3.96 -20.38
C SER A 40 15.31 4.11 -21.88
N LEU A 41 14.93 5.23 -22.50
CA LEU A 41 15.19 5.46 -23.92
C LEU A 41 16.68 5.66 -24.22
N VAL A 42 17.40 6.39 -23.35
CA VAL A 42 18.87 6.51 -23.47
C VAL A 42 19.52 5.13 -23.35
N ALA A 43 19.15 4.37 -22.30
CA ALA A 43 19.72 3.05 -22.11
C ALA A 43 19.43 2.11 -23.28
N ALA A 44 18.21 2.11 -23.81
CA ALA A 44 17.84 1.29 -24.95
C ALA A 44 18.61 1.68 -26.23
N HIS A 45 18.83 2.97 -26.47
CA HIS A 45 19.65 3.49 -27.55
C HIS A 45 21.11 2.98 -27.44
N GLU A 46 21.73 3.15 -26.25
CA GLU A 46 23.12 2.70 -26.05
C GLU A 46 23.27 1.17 -26.13
N ILE A 47 22.28 0.43 -25.66
CA ILE A 47 22.22 -1.03 -25.84
C ILE A 47 22.09 -1.37 -27.32
N GLY A 48 21.28 -0.63 -28.10
CA GLY A 48 21.18 -0.80 -29.54
C GLY A 48 22.53 -0.72 -30.24
N HIS A 49 23.38 0.24 -29.86
CA HIS A 49 24.75 0.32 -30.37
C HIS A 49 25.57 -0.92 -30.05
N ASN A 50 25.52 -1.43 -28.80
CA ASN A 50 26.25 -2.64 -28.48
C ASN A 50 25.79 -3.84 -29.33
N PHE A 51 24.53 -3.88 -29.74
CA PHE A 51 23.97 -4.90 -30.63
C PHE A 51 24.28 -4.68 -32.12
N GLY A 52 24.93 -3.58 -32.48
CA GLY A 52 25.34 -3.32 -33.85
C GLY A 52 24.56 -2.21 -34.56
N ALA A 53 23.46 -1.70 -33.98
CA ALA A 53 22.70 -0.64 -34.60
C ALA A 53 23.53 0.65 -34.71
N PRO A 54 23.73 1.20 -35.91
CA PRO A 54 24.29 2.54 -36.12
C PRO A 54 23.19 3.61 -35.87
N HIS A 55 23.56 4.89 -35.97
CA HIS A 55 22.54 5.95 -35.99
C HIS A 55 21.69 5.94 -37.26
N ASP A 56 20.38 6.09 -37.08
CA ASP A 56 19.41 6.31 -38.17
C ASP A 56 19.48 7.74 -38.67
N GLY A 57 19.54 7.93 -39.99
CA GLY A 57 19.51 9.25 -40.67
C GLY A 57 20.76 10.12 -40.46
N GLU A 58 21.86 9.55 -39.98
CA GLU A 58 23.14 10.25 -39.81
C GLU A 58 24.03 10.07 -41.05
N ASP A 59 24.61 11.17 -41.54
CA ASP A 59 25.49 11.15 -42.70
C ASP A 59 26.67 10.19 -42.50
N GLY A 60 26.84 9.26 -43.43
CA GLY A 60 27.89 8.23 -43.38
C GLY A 60 27.58 7.01 -42.49
N SER A 61 26.40 6.96 -41.88
CA SER A 61 25.88 5.76 -41.17
C SER A 61 25.41 4.72 -42.20
N ALA A 62 25.46 3.42 -41.82
CA ALA A 62 24.86 2.37 -42.65
C ALA A 62 23.32 2.57 -42.78
N CYS A 63 22.70 3.23 -41.82
CA CYS A 63 21.28 3.59 -41.82
C CYS A 63 21.00 5.07 -42.16
N GLU A 64 21.88 5.72 -42.95
CA GLU A 64 21.74 7.10 -43.37
C GLU A 64 20.42 7.40 -44.11
N ALA A 65 19.90 6.42 -44.87
CA ALA A 65 18.66 6.58 -45.62
C ALA A 65 17.37 6.53 -44.78
N GLU A 66 17.46 6.15 -43.50
CA GLU A 66 16.31 6.08 -42.60
C GLU A 66 15.81 7.48 -42.25
N VAL A 67 14.59 7.79 -42.66
CA VAL A 67 13.92 9.05 -42.33
C VAL A 67 12.79 8.81 -41.35
N GLY A 68 12.76 9.56 -40.28
CA GLY A 68 11.72 9.48 -39.27
C GLY A 68 12.24 9.55 -37.82
N ASP A 69 11.33 9.40 -36.90
CA ASP A 69 11.66 9.38 -35.46
C ASP A 69 11.87 7.93 -35.02
N TRP A 70 13.12 7.54 -34.94
CA TRP A 70 13.52 6.20 -34.52
C TRP A 70 14.32 6.24 -33.21
N LEU A 71 14.38 5.09 -32.48
CA LEU A 71 15.16 5.00 -31.25
C LEU A 71 16.65 5.28 -31.48
N MET A 72 17.20 4.86 -32.64
CA MET A 72 18.60 5.05 -32.98
C MET A 72 18.88 6.40 -33.70
N SER A 73 17.94 7.34 -33.69
CA SER A 73 18.25 8.70 -34.20
C SER A 73 19.36 9.34 -33.37
N PRO A 74 20.27 10.14 -33.98
CA PRO A 74 21.40 10.78 -33.28
C PRO A 74 20.99 11.72 -32.15
N ARG A 75 19.69 12.03 -32.05
CA ARG A 75 19.09 12.86 -31.00
C ARG A 75 17.85 12.17 -30.48
N LEU A 76 17.71 12.15 -29.17
CA LEU A 76 16.49 11.65 -28.55
C LEU A 76 15.27 12.45 -29.03
N ASN A 77 14.30 11.74 -29.57
CA ASN A 77 13.05 12.28 -30.12
C ASN A 77 11.80 11.69 -29.40
N GLY A 78 12.00 10.82 -28.40
CA GLY A 78 10.94 10.15 -27.65
C GLY A 78 10.44 8.85 -28.29
N SER A 79 11.01 8.43 -29.44
CA SER A 79 10.68 7.14 -30.04
C SER A 79 11.22 5.99 -29.20
N ASN A 80 10.46 4.91 -29.12
CA ASN A 80 10.83 3.64 -28.48
C ASN A 80 10.92 2.48 -29.49
N THR A 81 11.02 2.80 -30.78
CA THR A 81 10.99 1.82 -31.87
C THR A 81 12.28 1.91 -32.70
N PHE A 82 12.88 0.78 -32.99
CA PHE A 82 13.99 0.67 -33.95
C PHE A 82 13.47 0.81 -35.41
N SER A 83 14.29 1.37 -36.30
CA SER A 83 14.06 1.30 -37.74
C SER A 83 14.27 -0.13 -38.25
N GLN A 84 13.79 -0.42 -39.46
CA GLN A 84 14.08 -1.74 -40.06
C GLN A 84 15.58 -1.90 -40.36
N CYS A 85 16.26 -0.85 -40.76
CA CYS A 85 17.72 -0.87 -40.98
C CYS A 85 18.47 -1.21 -39.69
N SER A 86 18.16 -0.54 -38.58
CA SER A 86 18.75 -0.86 -37.27
C SER A 86 18.50 -2.31 -36.84
N ILE A 87 17.31 -2.86 -37.12
CA ILE A 87 16.97 -4.26 -36.85
C ILE A 87 17.81 -5.21 -37.69
N ASP A 88 18.00 -4.90 -38.98
CA ASP A 88 18.79 -5.72 -39.91
C ASP A 88 20.26 -5.74 -39.50
N GLU A 89 20.85 -4.59 -39.17
CA GLU A 89 22.24 -4.46 -38.72
C GLU A 89 22.45 -5.25 -37.37
N MET A 90 21.54 -5.09 -36.41
CA MET A 90 21.59 -5.85 -35.15
C MET A 90 21.46 -7.36 -35.38
N SER A 91 20.61 -7.79 -36.32
CA SER A 91 20.37 -9.21 -36.61
C SER A 91 21.64 -9.90 -37.09
N ASP A 92 22.48 -9.23 -37.85
CA ASP A 92 23.77 -9.73 -38.32
C ASP A 92 24.76 -9.92 -37.13
N ASP A 93 24.81 -9.00 -36.21
CA ASP A 93 25.67 -9.11 -35.02
C ASP A 93 25.16 -10.17 -34.03
N ILE A 94 23.85 -10.26 -33.84
CA ILE A 94 23.21 -11.29 -33.03
C ILE A 94 23.52 -12.69 -33.60
N ALA A 95 23.42 -12.88 -34.91
CA ALA A 95 23.70 -14.15 -35.57
C ALA A 95 25.14 -14.62 -35.39
N ARG A 96 26.11 -13.68 -35.20
CA ARG A 96 27.53 -13.96 -34.97
C ARG A 96 27.90 -14.06 -33.47
N ALA A 97 26.99 -13.66 -32.59
CA ALA A 97 27.29 -13.55 -31.17
C ALA A 97 27.45 -14.90 -30.49
N SER A 98 28.55 -15.10 -29.80
CA SER A 98 28.88 -16.35 -29.09
C SER A 98 28.35 -16.37 -27.65
N CYS A 99 27.91 -15.22 -27.11
CA CYS A 99 27.42 -15.09 -25.74
C CYS A 99 25.88 -15.09 -25.68
N ILE A 100 25.21 -15.00 -26.83
CA ILE A 100 23.75 -15.11 -26.89
C ILE A 100 23.43 -16.60 -27.05
N THR A 101 22.72 -17.14 -26.06
CA THR A 101 22.12 -18.47 -26.17
C THR A 101 20.72 -18.30 -26.76
N ALA A 102 20.34 -19.22 -27.66
CA ALA A 102 18.94 -19.28 -28.13
C ALA A 102 18.02 -19.40 -26.89
N LEU A 103 16.86 -18.79 -26.95
CA LEU A 103 15.81 -19.04 -25.95
C LEU A 103 15.57 -20.55 -25.88
N PRO A 104 15.43 -21.13 -24.70
CA PRO A 104 14.98 -22.52 -24.56
C PRO A 104 13.73 -22.75 -25.38
N ALA A 105 13.55 -23.97 -25.90
CA ALA A 105 12.36 -24.29 -26.63
C ALA A 105 11.14 -24.23 -25.71
N VAL A 106 11.21 -24.87 -24.54
CA VAL A 106 10.25 -24.76 -23.43
C VAL A 106 11.06 -24.38 -22.18
N ASP A 107 10.56 -23.41 -21.42
CA ASP A 107 11.22 -22.97 -20.18
C ASP A 107 10.13 -22.43 -19.23
N MET A 108 9.72 -23.28 -18.30
CA MET A 108 8.67 -22.94 -17.33
C MET A 108 9.27 -22.33 -16.08
N ARG A 109 8.56 -21.35 -15.52
CA ARG A 109 9.00 -20.66 -14.31
C ARG A 109 7.81 -20.22 -13.45
N PRO A 110 7.75 -20.61 -12.16
CA PRO A 110 6.83 -20.00 -11.21
C PRO A 110 7.45 -18.71 -10.65
N MET A 111 6.63 -17.72 -10.33
CA MET A 111 7.07 -16.46 -9.69
C MET A 111 5.96 -15.83 -8.86
N LEU A 112 6.25 -15.55 -7.58
CA LEU A 112 5.34 -14.74 -6.75
C LEU A 112 5.37 -13.29 -7.22
N THR A 113 4.19 -12.76 -7.60
CA THR A 113 4.04 -11.39 -8.11
C THR A 113 3.32 -10.46 -7.15
N SER A 114 2.58 -11.00 -6.17
CA SER A 114 2.04 -10.23 -5.05
C SER A 114 3.11 -9.92 -4.01
N GLY A 115 2.77 -9.06 -3.03
CA GLY A 115 3.65 -8.82 -1.88
C GLY A 115 3.92 -10.10 -1.08
N SER A 116 5.10 -10.17 -0.46
CA SER A 116 5.53 -11.30 0.39
C SER A 116 5.29 -11.07 1.89
N SER A 117 4.46 -10.09 2.26
CA SER A 117 4.03 -9.82 3.63
C SER A 117 2.51 -9.94 3.74
N VAL A 118 2.06 -10.65 4.76
CA VAL A 118 0.64 -10.82 5.11
C VAL A 118 0.42 -10.42 6.57
N LEU A 119 -0.78 -9.93 6.89
CA LEU A 119 -1.10 -9.46 8.24
C LEU A 119 -1.80 -10.56 9.04
N PHE A 120 -1.35 -10.78 10.27
CA PHE A 120 -2.02 -11.71 11.19
C PHE A 120 -3.46 -11.26 11.46
N GLY A 121 -4.40 -12.22 11.42
CA GLY A 121 -5.82 -11.95 11.65
C GLY A 121 -6.63 -11.65 10.37
N THR A 122 -6.00 -11.62 9.19
CA THR A 122 -6.70 -11.47 7.91
C THR A 122 -6.35 -12.59 6.95
N THR A 123 -7.27 -12.89 6.04
CA THR A 123 -6.98 -13.69 4.84
C THR A 123 -6.23 -12.84 3.83
N SER A 124 -5.29 -13.43 3.13
CA SER A 124 -4.50 -12.77 2.08
C SER A 124 -4.48 -13.63 0.82
N VAL A 125 -4.47 -12.97 -0.34
CA VAL A 125 -4.29 -13.63 -1.63
C VAL A 125 -2.87 -13.41 -2.11
N LEU A 126 -2.17 -14.49 -2.38
CA LEU A 126 -0.83 -14.49 -2.96
C LEU A 126 -0.95 -14.99 -4.40
N THR A 127 -0.54 -14.15 -5.36
CA THR A 127 -0.64 -14.44 -6.78
C THR A 127 0.70 -14.94 -7.31
N TYR A 128 0.69 -16.12 -7.88
CA TYR A 128 1.81 -16.69 -8.62
C TYR A 128 1.58 -16.59 -10.12
N GLU A 129 2.59 -16.17 -10.85
CA GLU A 129 2.68 -16.32 -12.29
C GLU A 129 3.40 -17.62 -12.63
N ILE A 130 2.81 -18.40 -13.53
CA ILE A 130 3.38 -19.61 -14.13
C ILE A 130 3.67 -19.24 -15.57
N ALA A 131 4.89 -18.92 -15.86
CA ALA A 131 5.31 -18.38 -17.15
C ALA A 131 6.09 -19.42 -17.96
N ASN A 132 5.70 -19.57 -19.22
CA ASN A 132 6.54 -20.21 -20.22
C ASN A 132 7.39 -19.10 -20.88
N ILE A 133 8.65 -18.99 -20.49
CA ILE A 133 9.60 -18.01 -21.07
C ILE A 133 10.36 -18.58 -22.27
N GLY A 134 10.07 -19.85 -22.64
CA GLY A 134 10.53 -20.50 -23.86
C GLY A 134 9.79 -20.00 -25.09
N SER A 135 10.22 -20.47 -26.26
CA SER A 135 9.69 -20.04 -27.56
C SER A 135 8.63 -20.98 -28.13
N ILE A 136 8.43 -22.17 -27.54
CA ILE A 136 7.50 -23.21 -27.97
C ILE A 136 6.47 -23.47 -26.86
N ASP A 137 5.29 -23.91 -27.23
CA ASP A 137 4.22 -24.24 -26.31
C ASP A 137 4.66 -25.38 -25.37
N ALA A 138 4.46 -25.18 -24.07
CA ALA A 138 4.60 -26.21 -23.05
C ALA A 138 3.31 -27.02 -22.95
N THR A 139 3.43 -28.34 -22.87
CA THR A 139 2.30 -29.27 -22.71
C THR A 139 2.32 -29.94 -21.35
N GLY A 140 1.14 -30.34 -20.85
CA GLY A 140 1.01 -31.05 -19.59
C GLY A 140 1.51 -30.28 -18.37
N VAL A 141 1.39 -28.96 -18.37
CA VAL A 141 1.93 -28.11 -17.29
C VAL A 141 1.14 -28.31 -16.01
N THR A 142 1.86 -28.67 -14.94
CA THR A 142 1.33 -28.73 -13.58
C THR A 142 2.17 -27.87 -12.64
N VAL A 143 1.58 -27.39 -11.54
CA VAL A 143 2.31 -26.68 -10.49
C VAL A 143 1.89 -27.16 -9.12
N ASP A 144 2.89 -27.44 -8.28
CA ASP A 144 2.72 -27.86 -6.91
C ASP A 144 3.16 -26.73 -5.95
N PHE A 145 2.34 -26.50 -4.91
CA PHE A 145 2.64 -25.55 -3.84
C PHE A 145 2.78 -26.25 -2.51
N ALA A 146 3.85 -25.97 -1.80
CA ALA A 146 4.04 -26.33 -0.38
C ALA A 146 3.89 -25.07 0.48
N ILE A 147 2.97 -25.11 1.46
CA ILE A 147 2.61 -23.99 2.31
C ILE A 147 3.27 -24.17 3.70
N PRO A 148 3.93 -23.15 4.25
CA PRO A 148 4.59 -23.25 5.55
C PRO A 148 3.59 -23.32 6.70
N ALA A 149 4.02 -23.86 7.85
CA ALA A 149 3.17 -24.12 9.02
C ALA A 149 2.55 -22.86 9.68
N ASN A 150 3.11 -21.66 9.40
CA ASN A 150 2.55 -20.38 9.88
C ASN A 150 1.44 -19.82 8.97
N LEU A 151 1.07 -20.54 7.91
CA LEU A 151 -0.04 -20.24 7.02
C LEU A 151 -0.94 -21.47 6.86
N THR A 152 -2.23 -21.25 6.69
CA THR A 152 -3.19 -22.26 6.22
C THR A 152 -3.66 -21.89 4.82
N LEU A 153 -3.64 -22.83 3.89
CA LEU A 153 -4.23 -22.66 2.57
C LEU A 153 -5.74 -22.86 2.66
N ASP A 154 -6.51 -21.81 2.34
CA ASP A 154 -7.97 -21.83 2.37
C ASP A 154 -8.57 -22.16 1.01
N ALA A 155 -7.97 -21.59 -0.05
CA ALA A 155 -8.41 -21.78 -1.43
C ALA A 155 -7.26 -21.63 -2.41
N VAL A 156 -7.39 -22.25 -3.58
CA VAL A 156 -6.51 -22.09 -4.73
C VAL A 156 -7.37 -21.90 -5.99
N SER A 157 -7.02 -20.89 -6.81
CA SER A 157 -7.78 -20.53 -8.00
C SER A 157 -6.84 -20.26 -9.17
N PRO A 158 -6.71 -21.19 -10.13
CA PRO A 158 -5.91 -20.97 -11.33
C PRO A 158 -6.70 -20.17 -12.37
N SER A 159 -6.01 -19.38 -13.19
CA SER A 159 -6.61 -18.70 -14.35
C SER A 159 -6.96 -19.65 -15.49
N GLN A 160 -6.37 -20.85 -15.49
CA GLN A 160 -6.62 -21.94 -16.42
C GLN A 160 -6.45 -23.28 -15.70
N GLY A 161 -7.28 -24.27 -16.05
CA GLY A 161 -7.18 -25.62 -15.51
C GLY A 161 -7.91 -25.82 -14.18
N THR A 162 -7.45 -26.76 -13.36
CA THR A 162 -8.09 -27.12 -12.08
C THR A 162 -7.03 -27.42 -11.03
N CYS A 163 -7.37 -27.16 -9.75
CA CYS A 163 -6.50 -27.47 -8.63
C CYS A 163 -7.17 -28.38 -7.60
N THR A 164 -6.37 -29.16 -6.91
CA THR A 164 -6.71 -29.85 -5.66
C THR A 164 -5.86 -29.30 -4.54
N SER A 165 -6.39 -29.20 -3.33
CA SER A 165 -5.65 -28.61 -2.21
C SER A 165 -5.96 -29.29 -0.89
N THR A 166 -5.01 -29.14 0.03
CA THR A 166 -5.13 -29.39 1.46
C THR A 166 -4.78 -28.11 2.20
N ALA A 167 -4.84 -28.11 3.53
CA ALA A 167 -4.43 -26.93 4.32
C ALA A 167 -2.95 -26.54 4.18
N VAL A 168 -2.10 -27.43 3.66
CA VAL A 168 -0.63 -27.25 3.61
C VAL A 168 -0.03 -27.45 2.22
N SER A 169 -0.83 -27.75 1.21
CA SER A 169 -0.35 -27.96 -0.15
C SER A 169 -1.46 -27.77 -1.18
N ALA A 170 -1.08 -27.44 -2.41
CA ALA A 170 -1.94 -27.49 -3.57
C ALA A 170 -1.21 -28.12 -4.76
N SER A 171 -1.96 -28.76 -5.65
CA SER A 171 -1.49 -29.27 -6.95
C SER A 171 -2.48 -28.83 -8.00
N CYS A 172 -2.01 -28.12 -9.02
CA CYS A 172 -2.82 -27.57 -10.11
C CYS A 172 -2.40 -28.19 -11.44
N ASP A 173 -3.37 -28.67 -12.18
CA ASP A 173 -3.24 -29.01 -13.61
C ASP A 173 -3.59 -27.74 -14.42
N ILE A 174 -2.59 -27.11 -15.01
CA ILE A 174 -2.73 -25.88 -15.79
C ILE A 174 -3.01 -26.21 -17.27
N GLY A 175 -2.61 -27.41 -17.74
CA GLY A 175 -2.68 -27.80 -19.15
C GLY A 175 -1.61 -27.12 -20.00
N ASP A 176 -1.92 -26.77 -21.24
CA ASP A 176 -0.94 -26.21 -22.16
C ASP A 176 -0.72 -24.69 -21.93
N VAL A 177 0.55 -24.26 -21.94
CA VAL A 177 0.95 -22.86 -21.82
C VAL A 177 1.75 -22.47 -23.07
N PRO A 178 1.21 -21.59 -23.94
CA PRO A 178 1.91 -21.17 -25.15
C PRO A 178 3.27 -20.53 -24.85
N GLY A 179 4.18 -20.61 -25.82
CA GLY A 179 5.47 -19.94 -25.74
C GLY A 179 5.30 -18.45 -25.47
N GLN A 180 6.12 -17.88 -24.59
CA GLN A 180 6.09 -16.49 -24.14
C GLN A 180 4.76 -16.07 -23.46
N ALA A 181 3.96 -17.03 -22.96
CA ALA A 181 2.70 -16.77 -22.26
C ALA A 181 2.82 -17.07 -20.76
N THR A 182 1.91 -16.47 -20.00
CA THR A 182 1.79 -16.61 -18.54
C THR A 182 0.40 -17.06 -18.15
N ARG A 183 0.31 -17.86 -17.09
CA ARG A 183 -0.92 -18.18 -16.36
C ARG A 183 -0.76 -17.76 -14.91
N THR A 184 -1.85 -17.44 -14.23
CA THR A 184 -1.81 -17.10 -12.81
C THR A 184 -2.48 -18.16 -11.96
N VAL A 185 -1.99 -18.30 -10.74
CA VAL A 185 -2.62 -19.08 -9.68
C VAL A 185 -2.66 -18.22 -8.43
N ASP A 186 -3.89 -17.96 -7.98
CA ASP A 186 -4.14 -17.26 -6.73
C ASP A 186 -4.27 -18.27 -5.60
N ILE A 187 -3.45 -18.14 -4.56
CA ILE A 187 -3.56 -18.89 -3.32
C ILE A 187 -4.05 -17.99 -2.20
N THR A 188 -5.22 -18.33 -1.64
CA THR A 188 -5.78 -17.62 -0.47
C THR A 188 -5.29 -18.31 0.78
N THR A 189 -4.68 -17.54 1.68
CA THR A 189 -4.11 -18.08 2.92
C THR A 189 -4.59 -17.31 4.15
N THR A 190 -4.72 -18.01 5.28
CA THR A 190 -4.95 -17.44 6.61
C THR A 190 -3.72 -17.69 7.48
N PRO A 191 -3.11 -16.63 8.04
CA PRO A 191 -1.99 -16.77 8.96
C PRO A 191 -2.39 -17.47 10.27
N THR A 192 -1.56 -18.41 10.75
CA THR A 192 -1.74 -19.17 11.99
C THR A 192 -0.71 -18.84 13.07
N ALA A 193 0.44 -18.27 12.67
CA ALA A 193 1.49 -17.82 13.58
C ALA A 193 2.29 -16.68 12.94
N LEU A 194 2.86 -15.81 13.80
CA LEU A 194 3.75 -14.74 13.36
C LEU A 194 5.09 -15.26 12.85
N GLY A 195 5.76 -14.47 12.05
CA GLY A 195 7.11 -14.70 11.55
C GLY A 195 7.15 -15.22 10.12
N ALA A 196 8.36 -15.49 9.65
CA ALA A 196 8.59 -15.88 8.26
C ALA A 196 8.37 -17.37 8.04
N GLY A 197 7.78 -17.72 6.92
CA GLY A 197 7.66 -19.07 6.38
C GLY A 197 8.01 -19.08 4.89
N THR A 198 8.39 -20.22 4.35
CA THR A 198 8.73 -20.33 2.94
C THR A 198 7.62 -21.07 2.19
N ILE A 199 7.02 -20.42 1.20
CA ILE A 199 6.19 -21.07 0.21
C ILE A 199 7.10 -21.55 -0.91
N THR A 200 6.95 -22.81 -1.29
CA THR A 200 7.66 -23.37 -2.44
C THR A 200 6.66 -23.67 -3.54
N ALA A 201 6.88 -23.10 -4.71
CA ALA A 201 6.17 -23.41 -5.94
C ALA A 201 7.09 -24.20 -6.86
N THR A 202 6.62 -25.33 -7.40
CA THR A 202 7.38 -26.15 -8.35
C THR A 202 6.50 -26.42 -9.56
N VAL A 203 6.93 -26.01 -10.74
CA VAL A 203 6.27 -26.25 -12.00
C VAL A 203 6.87 -27.47 -12.69
N PHE A 204 6.05 -28.21 -13.43
CA PHE A 204 6.44 -29.33 -14.26
C PHE A 204 5.77 -29.19 -15.62
N ALA A 205 6.42 -29.65 -16.66
CA ALA A 205 5.89 -29.80 -18.01
C ALA A 205 6.39 -31.11 -18.60
N ASP A 206 5.76 -31.61 -19.70
CA ASP A 206 6.22 -32.82 -20.38
C ASP A 206 7.66 -32.70 -20.87
N VAL A 207 8.05 -31.48 -21.27
CA VAL A 207 9.43 -31.10 -21.62
C VAL A 207 9.70 -29.75 -21.00
N ASP A 208 10.87 -29.62 -20.37
CA ASP A 208 11.44 -28.34 -19.93
C ASP A 208 12.94 -28.37 -20.16
N ASP A 209 13.44 -27.39 -20.93
CA ASP A 209 14.85 -27.32 -21.31
C ASP A 209 15.73 -26.69 -20.22
N ARG A 210 15.10 -26.17 -19.16
CA ARG A 210 15.81 -25.43 -18.10
C ARG A 210 15.27 -25.68 -16.71
N ALA A 211 15.30 -26.91 -16.27
CA ALA A 211 14.79 -27.35 -14.97
C ALA A 211 15.39 -26.63 -13.74
N SER A 212 16.39 -25.75 -13.90
CA SER A 212 17.02 -25.03 -12.78
C SER A 212 16.19 -23.88 -12.23
N ASN A 213 15.15 -23.44 -12.92
CA ASN A 213 14.22 -22.38 -12.52
C ASN A 213 12.77 -22.84 -12.36
N ASP A 214 12.51 -24.14 -12.42
CA ASP A 214 11.18 -24.73 -12.23
C ASP A 214 10.67 -24.58 -10.80
N GLN A 215 11.51 -24.20 -9.87
CA GLN A 215 11.16 -24.02 -8.47
C GLN A 215 11.48 -22.62 -7.99
N GLU A 216 10.50 -22.03 -7.31
CA GLU A 216 10.68 -20.82 -6.51
C GLU A 216 10.40 -21.12 -5.05
N ALA A 217 11.32 -20.69 -4.18
CA ALA A 217 11.17 -20.74 -2.72
C ALA A 217 11.13 -19.30 -2.20
N MET A 218 9.91 -18.77 -1.99
CA MET A 218 9.68 -17.40 -1.55
C MET A 218 9.39 -17.34 -0.07
N GLN A 219 10.15 -16.51 0.65
CA GLN A 219 9.88 -16.23 2.06
C GLN A 219 8.69 -15.25 2.18
N VAL A 220 7.65 -15.69 2.88
CA VAL A 220 6.48 -14.86 3.21
C VAL A 220 6.51 -14.54 4.70
N SER A 221 6.44 -13.25 5.03
CA SER A 221 6.38 -12.76 6.41
C SER A 221 4.92 -12.66 6.87
N VAL A 222 4.63 -13.16 8.06
CA VAL A 222 3.39 -12.89 8.77
C VAL A 222 3.67 -11.82 9.81
N ASP A 223 3.20 -10.61 9.53
CA ASP A 223 3.44 -9.44 10.36
C ASP A 223 2.30 -9.23 11.37
N PRO A 224 2.60 -8.74 12.58
CA PRO A 224 1.56 -8.45 13.57
C PRO A 224 0.65 -7.34 13.09
N ALA A 225 -0.65 -7.47 13.36
CA ALA A 225 -1.63 -6.42 13.14
C ALA A 225 -2.68 -6.44 14.26
N VAL A 226 -3.28 -5.30 14.53
CA VAL A 226 -4.29 -5.11 15.54
C VAL A 226 -5.55 -4.48 14.94
N ASP A 227 -6.62 -4.41 15.69
CA ASP A 227 -7.86 -3.70 15.34
C ASP A 227 -8.29 -2.91 16.58
N LEU A 228 -7.86 -1.66 16.64
CA LEU A 228 -8.18 -0.75 17.71
C LEU A 228 -9.42 0.06 17.37
N ALA A 229 -10.39 0.10 18.25
CA ALA A 229 -11.62 0.83 18.02
C ALA A 229 -11.91 1.84 19.13
N VAL A 230 -12.50 2.98 18.78
CA VAL A 230 -13.01 3.95 19.74
C VAL A 230 -14.50 4.17 19.57
N THR A 231 -15.26 3.95 20.66
CA THR A 231 -16.66 4.30 20.72
C THR A 231 -16.82 5.56 21.56
N ALA A 232 -17.10 6.67 20.88
CA ALA A 232 -17.37 7.93 21.55
C ALA A 232 -18.73 7.88 22.29
N PRO A 233 -18.86 8.49 23.48
CA PRO A 233 -20.10 8.50 24.21
C PRO A 233 -21.16 9.38 23.55
N ALA A 234 -22.38 9.30 24.02
CA ALA A 234 -23.45 10.25 23.68
C ALA A 234 -23.08 11.68 24.12
N GLY A 235 -23.54 12.67 23.34
CA GLY A 235 -23.35 14.08 23.67
C GLY A 235 -23.96 14.46 25.02
N SER A 236 -23.38 15.45 25.68
CA SER A 236 -23.83 15.97 26.96
C SER A 236 -23.84 17.50 26.98
N THR A 237 -24.41 18.06 28.04
CA THR A 237 -24.47 19.50 28.26
C THR A 237 -23.67 19.85 29.51
N VAL A 238 -22.89 20.93 29.46
CA VAL A 238 -22.19 21.48 30.61
C VAL A 238 -22.46 22.99 30.65
N ARG A 239 -22.50 23.57 31.86
CA ARG A 239 -22.59 25.04 32.03
C ARG A 239 -21.19 25.65 32.14
N ILE A 240 -21.08 26.92 31.78
CA ILE A 240 -19.84 27.70 32.02
C ILE A 240 -19.48 27.60 33.50
N GLU A 241 -18.18 27.51 33.81
CA GLU A 241 -17.60 27.33 35.15
C GLU A 241 -17.97 25.99 35.84
N ARG A 242 -18.63 25.10 35.12
CA ARG A 242 -18.89 23.73 35.59
C ARG A 242 -18.07 22.74 34.77
N SER A 243 -17.75 21.63 35.43
CA SER A 243 -17.02 20.52 34.81
C SER A 243 -17.97 19.36 34.51
N THR A 244 -17.64 18.63 33.46
CA THR A 244 -18.26 17.36 33.12
C THR A 244 -17.17 16.33 32.83
N THR A 245 -17.43 15.06 33.16
CA THR A 245 -16.55 13.96 32.77
C THR A 245 -17.18 13.22 31.62
N ILE A 246 -16.40 13.07 30.55
CA ILE A 246 -16.77 12.40 29.32
C ILE A 246 -15.91 11.13 29.20
N THR A 247 -16.56 9.97 29.04
CA THR A 247 -15.90 8.66 29.02
C THR A 247 -16.15 7.99 27.68
N ALA A 248 -15.09 7.69 26.95
CA ALA A 248 -15.12 6.90 25.72
C ALA A 248 -14.69 5.46 26.00
N THR A 249 -15.24 4.51 25.25
CA THR A 249 -14.82 3.12 25.27
C THR A 249 -13.77 2.91 24.19
N LEU A 250 -12.71 2.21 24.57
CA LEU A 250 -11.62 1.79 23.70
C LEU A 250 -11.58 0.27 23.67
N GLU A 251 -11.38 -0.32 22.50
CA GLU A 251 -11.37 -1.75 22.30
C GLU A 251 -10.17 -2.16 21.46
N ASN A 252 -9.56 -3.28 21.79
CA ASN A 252 -8.68 -4.02 20.91
C ASN A 252 -9.45 -5.26 20.45
N LEU A 253 -9.95 -5.25 19.23
CA LEU A 253 -10.79 -6.31 18.65
C LEU A 253 -9.94 -7.46 18.08
N ALA A 254 -8.63 -7.25 17.91
CA ALA A 254 -7.72 -8.27 17.40
C ALA A 254 -7.38 -9.34 18.44
N THR A 255 -6.78 -10.43 17.94
CA THR A 255 -6.28 -11.54 18.77
C THR A 255 -4.84 -11.35 19.23
N LEU A 256 -4.22 -10.21 18.89
CA LEU A 256 -2.89 -9.81 19.33
C LEU A 256 -2.96 -8.59 20.25
N ASP A 257 -2.01 -8.52 21.17
CA ASP A 257 -1.82 -7.36 22.02
C ASP A 257 -1.27 -6.18 21.18
N ALA A 258 -1.88 -5.00 21.36
CA ALA A 258 -1.33 -3.77 20.78
C ALA A 258 -0.25 -3.20 21.69
N THR A 259 0.84 -2.68 21.12
CA THR A 259 1.96 -2.09 21.85
C THR A 259 2.11 -0.59 21.56
N ASN A 260 2.70 0.14 22.50
CA ASN A 260 2.92 1.59 22.41
C ASN A 260 1.64 2.36 22.04
N VAL A 261 0.54 2.02 22.72
CA VAL A 261 -0.77 2.56 22.38
C VAL A 261 -0.91 4.00 22.85
N THR A 262 -1.39 4.85 21.96
CA THR A 262 -1.61 6.27 22.22
C THR A 262 -3.07 6.64 21.96
N VAL A 263 -3.71 7.29 22.92
CA VAL A 263 -5.03 7.92 22.79
C VAL A 263 -4.82 9.43 22.76
N SER A 264 -5.24 10.09 21.71
CA SER A 264 -5.24 11.55 21.62
C SER A 264 -6.66 12.09 21.63
N MET A 265 -6.91 13.16 22.37
CA MET A 265 -8.20 13.83 22.43
C MET A 265 -7.99 15.32 22.19
N ASP A 266 -8.58 15.85 21.11
CA ASP A 266 -8.61 17.28 20.82
C ASP A 266 -9.86 17.90 21.43
N ILE A 267 -9.69 18.90 22.27
CA ILE A 267 -10.76 19.52 23.05
C ILE A 267 -11.15 20.84 22.36
N GLY A 268 -12.40 20.95 21.96
CA GLY A 268 -12.92 22.17 21.30
C GLY A 268 -12.84 23.41 22.20
N SER A 269 -12.63 24.57 21.61
CA SER A 269 -12.24 25.84 22.28
C SER A 269 -13.17 26.36 23.37
N SER A 270 -14.44 25.96 23.39
CA SER A 270 -15.39 26.33 24.47
C SER A 270 -15.25 25.45 25.71
N LEU A 271 -14.35 24.49 25.71
CA LEU A 271 -14.00 23.59 26.80
C LEU A 271 -12.53 23.71 27.16
N LEU A 272 -12.18 23.44 28.40
CA LEU A 272 -10.80 23.25 28.87
C LEU A 272 -10.71 21.91 29.58
N ALA A 273 -9.82 21.04 29.13
CA ALA A 273 -9.50 19.82 29.84
C ALA A 273 -8.78 20.15 31.16
N THR A 274 -9.20 19.52 32.23
CA THR A 274 -8.63 19.71 33.57
C THR A 274 -7.95 18.46 34.13
N SER A 275 -8.43 17.29 33.74
CA SER A 275 -7.82 16.01 34.09
C SER A 275 -8.26 14.92 33.10
N ALA A 276 -7.46 13.87 33.00
CA ALA A 276 -7.82 12.67 32.26
C ALA A 276 -7.29 11.42 32.98
N THR A 277 -7.98 10.32 32.79
CA THR A 277 -7.59 9.02 33.34
C THR A 277 -7.79 7.92 32.34
N TRP A 278 -6.84 7.01 32.28
CA TRP A 278 -6.89 5.77 31.51
C TRP A 278 -6.28 4.64 32.34
N PRO A 279 -7.03 3.56 32.66
CA PRO A 279 -6.55 2.50 33.55
C PRO A 279 -5.30 1.77 33.10
N LEU A 280 -5.05 1.76 31.75
CA LEU A 280 -3.90 1.06 31.16
C LEU A 280 -2.63 1.91 31.11
N GLY A 281 -2.73 3.24 31.31
CA GLY A 281 -1.60 4.10 31.03
C GLY A 281 -1.64 5.44 31.76
N THR A 282 -0.75 6.34 31.35
CA THR A 282 -0.61 7.69 31.90
C THR A 282 -1.08 8.74 30.92
N CYS A 283 -1.69 9.82 31.41
CA CYS A 283 -2.21 10.90 30.61
C CYS A 283 -1.47 12.20 30.86
N SER A 284 -1.12 12.92 29.80
CA SER A 284 -0.69 14.33 29.80
C SER A 284 -1.85 15.20 29.37
N VAL A 285 -2.13 16.26 30.10
CA VAL A 285 -3.28 17.11 29.89
C VAL A 285 -2.83 18.55 29.68
N THR A 286 -3.23 19.14 28.57
CA THR A 286 -3.22 20.57 28.29
C THR A 286 -4.67 21.05 28.11
N PRO A 287 -4.94 22.35 28.17
CA PRO A 287 -6.32 22.84 28.08
C PRO A 287 -7.09 22.39 26.84
N GLN A 288 -6.41 22.23 25.69
CA GLN A 288 -7.04 21.89 24.42
C GLN A 288 -6.66 20.49 23.89
N GLN A 289 -5.75 19.80 24.57
CA GLN A 289 -5.31 18.47 24.14
C GLN A 289 -5.01 17.57 25.32
N VAL A 290 -5.45 16.33 25.21
CA VAL A 290 -5.08 15.25 26.12
C VAL A 290 -4.42 14.16 25.31
N THR A 291 -3.29 13.64 25.83
CA THR A 291 -2.61 12.48 25.25
C THR A 291 -2.37 11.46 26.36
N CYS A 292 -2.91 10.25 26.19
CA CYS A 292 -2.68 9.13 27.09
C CYS A 292 -1.86 8.05 26.38
N GLN A 293 -0.92 7.43 27.10
CA GLN A 293 -0.04 6.40 26.57
C GLN A 293 -0.02 5.18 27.46
N ALA A 294 -0.06 4.01 26.83
CA ALA A 294 0.11 2.71 27.49
C ALA A 294 1.15 1.87 26.74
N ALA A 295 1.91 1.08 27.49
CA ALA A 295 2.88 0.17 26.88
C ALA A 295 2.19 -0.95 26.10
N GLN A 296 1.00 -1.37 26.56
CA GLN A 296 0.27 -2.51 25.99
C GLN A 296 -1.25 -2.33 26.17
N PHE A 297 -2.01 -2.83 25.21
CA PHE A 297 -3.46 -3.01 25.27
C PHE A 297 -3.79 -4.46 24.87
N ALA A 298 -4.23 -5.25 25.82
CA ALA A 298 -4.41 -6.68 25.65
C ALA A 298 -5.37 -7.02 24.50
N ALA A 299 -5.11 -8.14 23.85
CA ALA A 299 -5.95 -8.74 22.81
C ALA A 299 -7.39 -8.95 23.30
N SER A 300 -8.36 -8.77 22.39
CA SER A 300 -9.79 -9.04 22.63
C SER A 300 -10.30 -8.43 23.95
N SER A 301 -9.85 -7.22 24.26
CA SER A 301 -10.18 -6.54 25.51
C SER A 301 -10.75 -5.13 25.29
N SER A 302 -11.39 -4.60 26.32
CA SER A 302 -12.02 -3.29 26.33
C SER A 302 -11.62 -2.51 27.58
N THR A 303 -11.49 -1.20 27.44
CA THR A 303 -11.20 -0.26 28.55
C THR A 303 -11.90 1.06 28.29
N THR A 304 -11.82 1.99 29.26
CA THR A 304 -12.39 3.32 29.10
C THR A 304 -11.33 4.39 29.35
N VAL A 305 -11.38 5.45 28.56
CA VAL A 305 -10.65 6.69 28.82
C VAL A 305 -11.63 7.79 29.20
N SER A 306 -11.33 8.51 30.27
CA SER A 306 -12.17 9.60 30.76
C SER A 306 -11.42 10.92 30.73
N VAL A 307 -12.05 11.97 30.25
CA VAL A 307 -11.58 13.35 30.34
C VAL A 307 -12.57 14.20 31.11
N THR A 308 -12.07 14.97 32.07
CA THR A 308 -12.88 16.00 32.75
C THR A 308 -12.57 17.33 32.10
N ALA A 309 -13.62 18.02 31.64
CA ALA A 309 -13.49 19.32 30.98
C ALA A 309 -14.47 20.33 31.58
N SER A 310 -14.04 21.58 31.66
CA SER A 310 -14.85 22.73 32.15
C SER A 310 -15.32 23.56 30.98
N GLY A 311 -16.58 24.02 31.02
CA GLY A 311 -17.13 25.00 30.08
C GLY A 311 -16.55 26.38 30.33
N VAL A 312 -16.09 27.09 29.29
CA VAL A 312 -15.50 28.43 29.37
C VAL A 312 -16.22 29.49 28.54
N SER A 313 -16.91 29.09 27.51
CA SER A 313 -17.76 29.96 26.69
C SER A 313 -18.90 29.15 26.09
N THR A 314 -20.03 29.80 25.81
CA THR A 314 -21.15 29.12 25.15
C THR A 314 -20.76 28.60 23.76
N GLY A 315 -21.31 27.46 23.41
CA GLY A 315 -21.02 26.83 22.10
C GLY A 315 -21.35 25.34 22.07
N SER A 316 -20.95 24.71 21.00
CA SER A 316 -21.14 23.27 20.80
C SER A 316 -19.86 22.61 20.32
N PRO A 317 -18.77 22.70 21.12
CA PRO A 317 -17.49 22.11 20.77
C PRO A 317 -17.58 20.59 20.63
N ARG A 318 -16.60 20.01 19.91
CA ARG A 318 -16.41 18.56 19.84
C ARG A 318 -15.16 18.19 20.64
N ILE A 319 -15.19 17.00 21.19
CA ILE A 319 -13.99 16.28 21.61
C ILE A 319 -13.77 15.20 20.55
N ASN A 320 -12.67 15.27 19.86
CA ASN A 320 -12.27 14.29 18.85
C ASN A 320 -11.27 13.32 19.48
N TYR A 321 -11.52 12.04 19.29
CA TYR A 321 -10.66 10.97 19.76
C TYR A 321 -9.90 10.36 18.58
N SER A 322 -8.65 9.99 18.80
CA SER A 322 -7.87 9.13 17.92
C SER A 322 -7.08 8.12 18.73
N LEU A 323 -6.96 6.91 18.22
CA LEU A 323 -6.29 5.77 18.83
C LEU A 323 -5.26 5.21 17.85
N ALA A 324 -4.05 4.93 18.31
CA ALA A 324 -2.96 4.42 17.50
C ALA A 324 -2.07 3.47 18.32
N SER A 325 -1.38 2.57 17.64
CA SER A 325 -0.39 1.64 18.19
C SER A 325 0.86 1.55 17.32
N ALA A 326 1.84 0.75 17.73
CA ALA A 326 3.03 0.47 16.92
C ALA A 326 2.70 -0.46 15.74
N GLU A 327 1.74 -1.36 15.91
CA GLU A 327 1.30 -2.31 14.89
C GLU A 327 0.35 -1.64 13.90
N PRO A 328 0.33 -2.07 12.61
CA PRO A 328 -0.70 -1.68 11.66
C PRO A 328 -2.09 -2.04 12.17
N ASP A 329 -3.06 -1.19 11.90
CA ASP A 329 -4.45 -1.43 12.25
C ASP A 329 -5.23 -2.00 11.04
N LEU A 330 -6.01 -3.06 11.27
CA LEU A 330 -6.77 -3.75 10.23
C LEU A 330 -7.98 -2.93 9.74
N VAL A 331 -8.53 -2.06 10.60
CA VAL A 331 -9.71 -1.24 10.31
C VAL A 331 -9.47 0.21 10.76
N PRO A 332 -8.56 0.97 10.13
CA PRO A 332 -8.16 2.31 10.59
C PRO A 332 -9.32 3.31 10.70
N THR A 333 -10.46 3.02 10.09
CA THR A 333 -11.64 3.91 10.11
C THR A 333 -12.38 3.92 11.44
N ASN A 334 -12.22 2.88 12.29
CA ASN A 334 -12.84 2.81 13.62
C ASN A 334 -11.94 3.36 14.74
N ASN A 335 -10.70 3.77 14.42
CA ASN A 335 -9.72 4.33 15.37
C ASN A 335 -10.03 5.77 15.79
N SER A 336 -11.06 6.36 15.27
CA SER A 336 -11.43 7.74 15.56
C SER A 336 -12.91 7.89 15.88
N GLY A 337 -13.23 8.85 16.71
CA GLY A 337 -14.59 9.17 17.07
C GLY A 337 -14.72 10.60 17.56
N SER A 338 -15.93 11.10 17.67
CA SER A 338 -16.15 12.42 18.22
C SER A 338 -17.44 12.52 19.01
N VAL A 339 -17.43 13.30 20.09
CA VAL A 339 -18.62 13.65 20.85
C VAL A 339 -18.84 15.15 20.85
N ARG A 340 -20.09 15.58 20.75
CA ARG A 340 -20.48 16.98 20.83
C ARG A 340 -20.90 17.30 22.25
N ILE A 341 -20.35 18.36 22.82
CA ILE A 341 -20.71 18.87 24.16
C ILE A 341 -21.37 20.24 23.96
N GLU A 342 -22.55 20.41 24.51
CA GLU A 342 -23.21 21.72 24.51
C GLU A 342 -22.81 22.51 25.76
N VAL A 343 -22.17 23.66 25.57
CA VAL A 343 -21.81 24.57 26.68
C VAL A 343 -22.83 25.70 26.73
N ARG A 344 -23.54 25.80 27.86
CA ARG A 344 -24.60 26.80 28.09
C ARG A 344 -24.20 27.84 29.13
N ASP A 345 -24.82 29.00 29.03
CA ASP A 345 -24.73 30.04 30.05
C ASP A 345 -25.30 29.53 31.39
N PRO A 346 -24.77 29.92 32.56
CA PRO A 346 -25.30 29.56 33.86
C PRO A 346 -26.79 30.03 34.04
N ASP A 347 -27.16 31.16 33.43
CA ASP A 347 -28.46 31.82 33.58
C ASP A 347 -29.51 31.38 32.55
N ASP A 348 -29.15 30.48 31.61
CA ASP A 348 -30.05 29.99 30.53
C ASP A 348 -30.95 28.82 31.01
N ASP A 349 -31.51 28.96 32.20
CA ASP A 349 -32.71 28.22 32.62
C ASP A 349 -33.89 28.87 31.94
N GLY A 350 -34.32 28.35 30.77
CA GLY A 350 -35.48 28.83 30.02
C GLY A 350 -36.82 28.86 30.78
N GLY A 351 -36.81 29.55 31.93
CA GLY A 351 -37.92 29.93 32.73
C GLY A 351 -38.24 31.39 32.41
N GLY A 352 -38.98 31.61 31.37
CA GLY A 352 -39.83 32.79 31.31
C GLY A 352 -40.77 32.79 32.51
N SER A 353 -40.21 33.14 33.69
CA SER A 353 -41.03 33.57 34.80
C SER A 353 -41.66 34.89 34.39
N THR A 354 -42.83 34.81 33.75
CA THR A 354 -43.83 35.86 33.91
C THR A 354 -44.21 35.86 35.38
N GLY A 355 -43.33 36.47 36.18
CA GLY A 355 -43.59 36.62 37.61
C GLY A 355 -44.95 37.29 37.81
N PRO A 356 -45.61 37.01 38.94
CA PRO A 356 -46.96 37.55 39.28
C PRO A 356 -47.01 39.08 39.22
N LEU A 357 -45.89 39.79 39.14
CA LEU A 357 -45.82 41.23 39.02
C LEU A 357 -46.35 41.78 37.67
N PHE A 358 -46.25 41.03 36.55
CA PHE A 358 -46.74 41.45 35.24
C PHE A 358 -48.27 41.32 35.13
N LEU A 359 -48.90 40.39 35.85
CA LEU A 359 -50.35 40.22 35.96
C LEU A 359 -50.97 41.28 36.86
N LEU A 360 -50.24 41.84 37.86
CA LEU A 360 -50.74 42.92 38.69
C LEU A 360 -50.78 44.26 37.95
N LEU A 361 -49.89 44.55 37.02
CA LEU A 361 -49.89 45.78 36.21
C LEU A 361 -51.00 45.77 35.13
N MET A 362 -51.35 44.60 34.60
CA MET A 362 -52.49 44.50 33.64
C MET A 362 -53.86 44.60 34.32
N SER A 363 -53.97 44.16 35.58
CA SER A 363 -55.25 44.30 36.33
C SER A 363 -55.47 45.72 36.80
N LEU A 364 -54.46 46.53 37.10
CA LEU A 364 -54.55 47.91 37.47
C LEU A 364 -54.98 48.81 36.27
N ALA A 365 -54.53 48.50 35.05
CA ALA A 365 -54.90 49.22 33.82
C ALA A 365 -56.33 48.94 33.41
N ALA A 366 -56.91 47.79 33.72
CA ALA A 366 -58.31 47.44 33.43
C ALA A 366 -59.32 48.14 34.40
N VAL A 367 -58.92 48.39 35.65
CA VAL A 367 -59.72 49.06 36.64
C VAL A 367 -59.85 50.59 36.39
N LEU A 368 -58.77 51.21 35.87
CA LEU A 368 -58.73 52.63 35.53
C LEU A 368 -59.50 52.97 34.24
N ARG A 369 -59.77 52.02 33.36
CA ARG A 369 -60.55 52.22 32.12
C ARG A 369 -62.09 52.15 32.28
N ARG A 370 -62.59 51.79 33.49
CA ARG A 370 -64.00 51.69 33.81
C ARG A 370 -64.58 52.94 34.56
N ARG A 371 -63.78 53.97 34.75
CA ARG A 371 -64.19 55.22 35.39
C ARG A 371 -63.90 56.44 34.49
N ARG A 372 -64.40 56.39 33.23
CA ARG A 372 -64.67 57.55 32.41
C ARG A 372 -65.91 57.28 31.60
#